data_35ec936858cef5c906b5d00eb18e0ddc
#
_entry.id   35ec936858cef5c906b5d00eb18e0ddc
#
_cell.length_a   1.000
_cell.length_b   1.000
_cell.length_c   1.000
_cell.angle_alpha   90.00
_cell.angle_beta   90.00
_cell.angle_gamma   90.00
#
_symmetry.space_group_name_H-M   'P 1'
#
loop_
_entity.id
_entity.type
_entity.pdbx_description
1 polymer ?
#
loop_
_entity_poly.entity_id
_entity_poly.type
_entity_poly.pdbx_seq_one_letter_code
_entity_poly.pdbx_strand_id
1 'polypeptide(L)'
;MLQDSRYGLRIMSKRNITTILLSASVFSFACNSAPPPRPTEGGAAIKQAGRESRPIPMPDEQDVASALNVEIEKLDGATFKLTDFRGKLLVVDFWQSNCAPCLRLVPKLAKLSKQYRDKGVEVIGLTSDEKSDQSIVVEFLKKAGADYTVGYENRWLSSAFLKGTEDETGAPPIPQVFVLSREGRVIEHLIGDSPQRGADYLERVIVDNLNGASK
;
A
#
# COMPACT_ATOMS: atom_id res chain seq x y z
N MET A 1 -2.41 60.06 -16.15
CA MET A 1 -1.46 60.35 -15.06
C MET A 1 -0.60 59.13 -14.86
N LEU A 2 0.63 59.32 -15.25
CA LEU A 2 1.77 58.40 -15.17
C LEU A 2 2.18 58.19 -13.71
N GLN A 3 2.58 56.99 -13.34
CA GLN A 3 3.80 56.77 -12.55
C GLN A 3 4.25 55.33 -12.58
N ASP A 4 5.28 55.18 -13.28
CA ASP A 4 6.34 54.20 -13.41
C ASP A 4 7.10 54.08 -12.07
N SER A 5 7.44 52.87 -11.63
CA SER A 5 8.49 52.70 -10.63
C SER A 5 9.19 51.35 -10.83
N ARG A 6 10.34 51.44 -11.46
CA ARG A 6 11.37 50.43 -11.66
C ARG A 6 12.19 50.26 -10.37
N TYR A 7 12.41 49.06 -9.97
CA TYR A 7 13.54 48.65 -9.09
C TYR A 7 14.16 47.42 -9.74
N GLY A 8 15.32 47.44 -10.30
CA GLY A 8 16.58 47.90 -9.76
C GLY A 8 17.42 46.64 -9.48
N LEU A 9 18.01 46.10 -10.57
CA LEU A 9 18.97 44.99 -10.56
C LEU A 9 20.25 45.48 -9.86
N ARG A 10 20.68 44.83 -8.78
CA ARG A 10 21.97 45.07 -8.14
C ARG A 10 22.89 43.89 -8.31
N ILE A 11 23.76 44.00 -9.29
CA ILE A 11 24.95 43.18 -9.51
C ILE A 11 26.00 43.60 -8.47
N MET A 12 26.46 42.67 -7.63
CA MET A 12 27.68 42.84 -6.83
C MET A 12 28.65 41.73 -7.23
N SER A 13 29.50 42.08 -8.03
CA SER A 13 30.96 42.28 -8.01
C SER A 13 31.83 41.29 -7.24
N LYS A 14 32.63 40.59 -8.04
CA LYS A 14 33.76 39.74 -7.67
C LYS A 14 34.86 40.51 -6.93
N ARG A 15 35.46 39.92 -5.91
CA ARG A 15 36.83 40.08 -5.32
C ARG A 15 36.77 39.39 -3.96
N ASN A 16 37.71 38.53 -3.49
CA ASN A 16 39.13 38.40 -3.66
C ASN A 16 39.53 36.95 -3.31
N ILE A 17 40.46 36.42 -4.12
CA ILE A 17 41.23 35.22 -3.80
C ILE A 17 42.36 35.68 -2.88
N THR A 18 42.42 35.19 -1.65
CA THR A 18 43.60 35.31 -0.79
C THR A 18 44.17 33.90 -0.60
N THR A 19 45.24 33.68 -1.28
CA THR A 19 46.13 32.51 -1.14
C THR A 19 46.81 32.57 0.23
N ILE A 20 46.53 31.65 1.12
CA ILE A 20 47.28 31.44 2.33
C ILE A 20 48.07 30.13 2.17
N LEU A 21 49.37 30.34 1.87
CA LEU A 21 50.39 29.30 2.01
C LEU A 21 50.64 29.08 3.51
N LEU A 22 50.32 27.90 4.05
CA LEU A 22 50.81 27.51 5.39
C LEU A 22 51.54 26.19 5.30
N SER A 23 52.77 26.31 5.73
CA SER A 23 53.86 25.34 5.84
C SER A 23 53.48 23.97 6.41
N ALA A 24 53.98 22.95 5.74
CA ALA A 24 54.00 21.58 6.19
C ALA A 24 54.90 21.42 7.44
N SER A 25 54.32 21.09 8.57
CA SER A 25 55.02 20.50 9.71
C SER A 25 54.69 19.03 9.78
N VAL A 26 55.68 18.24 9.39
CA VAL A 26 55.65 16.78 9.49
C VAL A 26 55.81 16.40 10.95
N PHE A 27 54.71 16.08 11.62
CA PHE A 27 54.73 15.40 12.92
C PHE A 27 54.52 13.91 12.66
N SER A 28 55.64 13.17 12.61
CA SER A 28 55.60 11.71 12.62
C SER A 28 55.18 11.22 14.05
N PHE A 29 53.90 10.98 14.24
CA PHE A 29 53.44 10.21 15.40
C PHE A 29 53.32 8.74 14.95
N ALA A 30 54.33 7.96 15.32
CA ALA A 30 54.22 6.51 15.21
C ALA A 30 53.26 6.02 16.28
N CYS A 31 51.96 5.92 15.92
CA CYS A 31 50.98 5.16 16.70
C CYS A 31 51.08 3.70 16.35
N ASN A 32 51.76 2.96 17.19
CA ASN A 32 51.76 1.51 17.21
C ASN A 32 50.37 1.04 17.75
N SER A 33 49.34 1.05 16.89
CA SER A 33 48.04 0.52 17.22
C SER A 33 48.01 -0.94 16.83
N ALA A 34 48.04 -1.81 17.82
CA ALA A 34 47.71 -3.23 17.62
C ALA A 34 46.31 -3.33 16.99
N PRO A 35 46.11 -4.20 16.01
CA PRO A 35 44.78 -4.40 15.41
C PRO A 35 43.81 -4.91 16.48
N PRO A 36 42.53 -4.48 16.48
CA PRO A 36 41.57 -4.99 17.42
C PRO A 36 41.44 -6.51 17.29
N PRO A 37 41.18 -7.23 18.38
CA PRO A 37 41.00 -8.67 18.31
C PRO A 37 39.85 -8.99 17.35
N ARG A 38 40.13 -9.92 16.45
CA ARG A 38 39.14 -10.45 15.52
C ARG A 38 38.03 -11.08 16.36
N PRO A 39 36.73 -10.76 16.11
CA PRO A 39 35.65 -11.44 16.81
C PRO A 39 35.83 -12.95 16.57
N THR A 40 35.97 -13.71 17.65
CA THR A 40 35.90 -15.16 17.61
C THR A 40 34.54 -15.53 17.03
N GLU A 41 34.57 -16.26 15.93
CA GLU A 41 33.40 -16.91 15.37
C GLU A 41 32.86 -17.93 16.38
N GLY A 42 32.12 -17.41 17.38
CA GLY A 42 31.13 -18.13 18.13
C GLY A 42 29.87 -18.16 17.26
N GLY A 43 29.90 -18.98 16.21
CA GLY A 43 28.76 -19.23 15.36
C GLY A 43 27.64 -19.90 16.17
N ALA A 44 26.85 -19.10 16.90
CA ALA A 44 25.48 -19.42 17.12
C ALA A 44 24.80 -19.25 15.74
N ALA A 45 24.79 -20.33 14.96
CA ALA A 45 23.92 -20.46 13.83
C ALA A 45 22.51 -20.13 14.37
N ILE A 46 22.06 -18.89 14.17
CA ILE A 46 20.65 -18.57 14.23
C ILE A 46 20.06 -19.45 13.16
N LYS A 47 19.55 -20.63 13.57
CA LYS A 47 18.59 -21.38 12.80
C LYS A 47 17.50 -20.36 12.49
N GLN A 48 17.56 -19.77 11.30
CA GLN A 48 16.37 -19.24 10.67
C GLN A 48 15.45 -20.46 10.59
N ALA A 49 14.67 -20.65 11.66
CA ALA A 49 13.50 -21.50 11.61
C ALA A 49 12.76 -20.96 10.39
N GLY A 50 12.76 -21.75 9.32
CA GLY A 50 11.98 -21.45 8.14
C GLY A 50 10.60 -21.11 8.67
N ARG A 51 10.21 -19.86 8.55
CA ARG A 51 8.86 -19.43 8.82
C ARG A 51 8.08 -20.11 7.71
N GLU A 52 7.67 -21.35 8.00
CA GLU A 52 6.72 -22.08 7.18
C GLU A 52 5.58 -21.09 6.98
N SER A 53 5.43 -20.61 5.75
CA SER A 53 4.41 -19.64 5.41
C SER A 53 3.08 -20.31 5.73
N ARG A 54 2.51 -19.95 6.89
CA ARG A 54 1.18 -20.44 7.26
C ARG A 54 0.27 -20.15 6.07
N PRO A 55 -0.49 -21.12 5.58
CA PRO A 55 -1.45 -20.85 4.51
C PRO A 55 -2.34 -19.69 4.90
N ILE A 56 -2.52 -18.74 3.99
CA ILE A 56 -3.44 -17.62 4.20
C ILE A 56 -4.84 -18.22 4.27
N PRO A 57 -5.60 -18.03 5.37
CA PRO A 57 -6.94 -18.58 5.48
C PRO A 57 -7.86 -17.95 4.44
N MET A 58 -8.66 -18.78 3.80
CA MET A 58 -9.76 -18.29 2.96
C MET A 58 -10.98 -18.06 3.84
N PRO A 59 -11.73 -16.97 3.64
CA PRO A 59 -12.93 -16.69 4.40
C PRO A 59 -14.01 -17.74 4.12
N ASP A 60 -14.96 -17.89 5.06
CA ASP A 60 -16.11 -18.77 4.88
C ASP A 60 -17.01 -18.27 3.74
N GLU A 61 -17.39 -19.13 2.83
CA GLU A 61 -18.15 -18.77 1.62
C GLU A 61 -19.56 -18.27 1.96
N GLN A 62 -20.21 -18.79 3.02
CA GLN A 62 -21.53 -18.34 3.44
C GLN A 62 -21.47 -16.98 4.13
N ASP A 63 -20.44 -16.75 4.96
CA ASP A 63 -20.22 -15.46 5.62
C ASP A 63 -19.99 -14.38 4.54
N VAL A 64 -19.13 -14.65 3.55
CA VAL A 64 -18.89 -13.75 2.42
C VAL A 64 -20.18 -13.50 1.62
N ALA A 65 -20.91 -14.54 1.23
CA ALA A 65 -22.16 -14.40 0.46
C ALA A 65 -23.19 -13.51 1.17
N SER A 66 -23.26 -13.61 2.48
CA SER A 66 -24.12 -12.76 3.33
C SER A 66 -23.62 -11.31 3.35
N ALA A 67 -22.31 -11.11 3.46
CA ALA A 67 -21.68 -9.80 3.51
C ALA A 67 -21.77 -9.02 2.19
N LEU A 68 -21.84 -9.72 1.04
CA LEU A 68 -21.95 -9.06 -0.28
C LEU A 68 -23.18 -8.16 -0.40
N ASN A 69 -24.24 -8.41 0.35
CA ASN A 69 -25.50 -7.64 0.32
C ASN A 69 -25.60 -6.56 1.41
N VAL A 70 -24.55 -6.39 2.21
CA VAL A 70 -24.51 -5.34 3.24
C VAL A 70 -24.34 -3.97 2.60
N GLU A 71 -25.08 -2.97 3.11
CA GLU A 71 -24.90 -1.59 2.67
C GLU A 71 -23.59 -1.01 3.19
N ILE A 72 -22.86 -0.38 2.29
CA ILE A 72 -21.56 0.24 2.51
C ILE A 72 -21.68 1.73 2.20
N GLU A 73 -21.35 2.56 3.17
CA GLU A 73 -21.36 4.02 2.98
C GLU A 73 -20.07 4.44 2.27
N LYS A 74 -20.22 5.19 1.18
CA LYS A 74 -19.09 5.83 0.47
C LYS A 74 -18.57 7.04 1.22
N LEU A 75 -17.42 7.53 0.81
CA LEU A 75 -16.84 8.77 1.34
C LEU A 75 -17.74 9.99 1.11
N ASP A 76 -18.57 10.00 0.06
CA ASP A 76 -19.52 11.09 -0.26
C ASP A 76 -20.88 10.95 0.42
N GLY A 77 -21.08 9.93 1.27
CA GLY A 77 -22.31 9.64 1.98
C GLY A 77 -23.34 8.81 1.20
N ALA A 78 -23.13 8.55 -0.09
CA ALA A 78 -23.96 7.60 -0.84
C ALA A 78 -23.70 6.16 -0.36
N THR A 79 -24.61 5.25 -0.66
CA THR A 79 -24.44 3.83 -0.31
C THR A 79 -24.32 2.95 -1.55
N PHE A 80 -23.70 1.80 -1.38
CA PHE A 80 -23.62 0.73 -2.37
C PHE A 80 -23.52 -0.63 -1.67
N LYS A 81 -23.64 -1.69 -2.45
CA LYS A 81 -23.41 -3.07 -2.02
C LYS A 81 -22.41 -3.74 -2.95
N LEU A 82 -21.67 -4.73 -2.46
CA LEU A 82 -20.79 -5.50 -3.35
C LEU A 82 -21.60 -6.26 -4.42
N THR A 83 -22.84 -6.60 -4.13
CA THR A 83 -23.77 -7.21 -5.10
C THR A 83 -24.13 -6.31 -6.29
N ASP A 84 -23.96 -5.00 -6.20
CA ASP A 84 -24.24 -4.06 -7.29
C ASP A 84 -23.23 -4.25 -8.46
N PHE A 85 -22.11 -4.90 -8.18
CA PHE A 85 -21.06 -5.17 -9.16
C PHE A 85 -21.07 -6.63 -9.66
N ARG A 86 -22.16 -7.38 -9.44
CA ARG A 86 -22.29 -8.75 -9.97
C ARG A 86 -22.02 -8.81 -11.46
N GLY A 87 -21.38 -9.89 -11.90
CA GLY A 87 -20.95 -10.06 -13.28
C GLY A 87 -19.58 -9.48 -13.59
N LYS A 88 -18.98 -8.72 -12.64
CA LYS A 88 -17.60 -8.25 -12.71
C LYS A 88 -16.70 -9.09 -11.80
N LEU A 89 -15.44 -9.18 -12.16
CA LEU A 89 -14.39 -9.61 -11.24
C LEU A 89 -14.14 -8.47 -10.22
N LEU A 90 -14.30 -8.73 -8.93
CA LEU A 90 -14.09 -7.71 -7.90
C LEU A 90 -12.72 -7.85 -7.27
N VAL A 91 -12.05 -6.72 -7.05
CA VAL A 91 -10.85 -6.60 -6.21
C VAL A 91 -11.22 -5.74 -5.02
N VAL A 92 -11.36 -6.35 -3.85
CA VAL A 92 -11.77 -5.68 -2.61
C VAL A 92 -10.55 -5.53 -1.72
N ASP A 93 -10.16 -4.29 -1.42
CA ASP A 93 -8.99 -3.92 -0.62
C ASP A 93 -9.41 -3.35 0.73
N PHE A 94 -9.03 -4.02 1.82
CA PHE A 94 -9.16 -3.52 3.19
C PHE A 94 -7.90 -2.76 3.58
N TRP A 95 -8.01 -1.48 3.87
CA TRP A 95 -6.88 -0.59 4.07
C TRP A 95 -7.17 0.55 5.06
N GLN A 96 -6.14 1.34 5.41
CA GLN A 96 -6.24 2.54 6.23
C GLN A 96 -5.20 3.58 5.80
N SER A 97 -5.51 4.86 5.97
CA SER A 97 -4.66 5.97 5.52
C SER A 97 -3.35 6.11 6.30
N ASN A 98 -3.25 5.57 7.51
CA ASN A 98 -2.02 5.55 8.33
C ASN A 98 -1.18 4.28 8.17
N CYS A 99 -1.58 3.38 7.26
CA CYS A 99 -0.91 2.10 7.02
C CYS A 99 0.11 2.23 5.88
N ALA A 100 1.40 2.25 6.18
CA ALA A 100 2.46 2.44 5.18
C ALA A 100 2.47 1.42 4.03
N PRO A 101 2.25 0.10 4.23
CA PRO A 101 2.12 -0.82 3.10
C PRO A 101 0.86 -0.56 2.27
N CYS A 102 -0.26 -0.13 2.90
CA CYS A 102 -1.49 0.23 2.17
C CYS A 102 -1.24 1.44 1.25
N LEU A 103 -0.53 2.45 1.73
CA LEU A 103 -0.18 3.64 0.94
C LEU A 103 0.68 3.31 -0.30
N ARG A 104 1.42 2.21 -0.29
CA ARG A 104 2.16 1.74 -1.47
C ARG A 104 1.29 0.93 -2.43
N LEU A 105 0.26 0.25 -1.92
CA LEU A 105 -0.62 -0.60 -2.72
C LEU A 105 -1.68 0.20 -3.48
N VAL A 106 -2.31 1.18 -2.84
CA VAL A 106 -3.41 1.99 -3.43
C VAL A 106 -3.08 2.59 -4.81
N PRO A 107 -1.90 3.21 -5.07
CA PRO A 107 -1.56 3.68 -6.41
C PRO A 107 -1.48 2.56 -7.46
N LYS A 108 -1.06 1.36 -7.05
CA LYS A 108 -0.99 0.19 -7.93
C LYS A 108 -2.39 -0.31 -8.27
N LEU A 109 -3.29 -0.35 -7.27
CA LEU A 109 -4.71 -0.67 -7.49
C LEU A 109 -5.40 0.36 -8.37
N ALA A 110 -5.09 1.65 -8.23
CA ALA A 110 -5.59 2.70 -9.10
C ALA A 110 -5.19 2.47 -10.57
N LYS A 111 -3.94 2.03 -10.82
CA LYS A 111 -3.48 1.66 -12.15
C LYS A 111 -4.23 0.44 -12.69
N LEU A 112 -4.38 -0.62 -11.89
CA LEU A 112 -5.14 -1.82 -12.28
C LEU A 112 -6.60 -1.50 -12.58
N SER A 113 -7.25 -0.68 -11.75
CA SER A 113 -8.62 -0.21 -11.98
C SER A 113 -8.76 0.44 -13.36
N LYS A 114 -7.89 1.40 -13.69
CA LYS A 114 -7.91 2.07 -15.01
C LYS A 114 -7.69 1.12 -16.19
N GLN A 115 -6.81 0.14 -16.01
CA GLN A 115 -6.40 -0.79 -17.06
C GLN A 115 -7.47 -1.85 -17.36
N TYR A 116 -8.26 -2.24 -16.35
CA TYR A 116 -9.14 -3.41 -16.43
C TYR A 116 -10.63 -3.10 -16.22
N ARG A 117 -11.01 -1.88 -15.87
CA ARG A 117 -12.42 -1.47 -15.66
C ARG A 117 -13.29 -1.83 -16.85
N ASP A 118 -12.87 -1.45 -18.05
CA ASP A 118 -13.61 -1.72 -19.30
C ASP A 118 -13.58 -3.19 -19.72
N LYS A 119 -12.77 -4.01 -19.03
CA LYS A 119 -12.68 -5.47 -19.24
C LYS A 119 -13.50 -6.27 -18.22
N GLY A 120 -14.32 -5.58 -17.41
CA GLY A 120 -15.18 -6.21 -16.43
C GLY A 120 -14.52 -6.48 -15.07
N VAL A 121 -13.52 -5.68 -14.70
CA VAL A 121 -12.95 -5.67 -13.35
C VAL A 121 -13.43 -4.43 -12.60
N GLU A 122 -13.76 -4.58 -11.33
CA GLU A 122 -14.04 -3.46 -10.43
C GLU A 122 -13.12 -3.53 -9.22
N VAL A 123 -12.49 -2.41 -8.88
CA VAL A 123 -11.70 -2.26 -7.66
C VAL A 123 -12.54 -1.49 -6.64
N ILE A 124 -12.57 -1.98 -5.42
CA ILE A 124 -13.33 -1.39 -4.31
C ILE A 124 -12.39 -1.30 -3.10
N GLY A 125 -12.19 -0.09 -2.58
CA GLY A 125 -11.49 0.13 -1.34
C GLY A 125 -12.46 0.16 -0.16
N LEU A 126 -12.14 -0.55 0.90
CA LEU A 126 -12.86 -0.50 2.17
C LEU A 126 -11.90 0.03 3.22
N THR A 127 -12.13 1.27 3.66
CA THR A 127 -11.25 1.90 4.64
C THR A 127 -11.78 1.75 6.06
N SER A 128 -10.88 1.44 7.00
CA SER A 128 -11.16 1.46 8.44
C SER A 128 -10.86 2.82 9.10
N ASP A 129 -10.60 3.86 8.30
CA ASP A 129 -10.47 5.22 8.83
C ASP A 129 -11.79 5.72 9.42
N GLU A 130 -11.68 6.53 10.45
CA GLU A 130 -12.84 7.22 11.03
C GLU A 130 -13.37 8.28 10.05
N LYS A 131 -14.68 8.57 10.12
CA LYS A 131 -15.29 9.60 9.26
C LYS A 131 -14.70 10.99 9.49
N SER A 132 -14.16 11.27 10.68
CA SER A 132 -13.41 12.48 11.00
C SER A 132 -12.18 12.67 10.12
N ASP A 133 -11.58 11.58 9.63
CA ASP A 133 -10.36 11.57 8.82
C ASP A 133 -10.65 11.57 7.31
N GLN A 134 -11.91 11.69 6.91
CA GLN A 134 -12.36 11.67 5.52
C GLN A 134 -11.53 12.59 4.60
N SER A 135 -11.20 13.79 5.06
CA SER A 135 -10.41 14.73 4.27
C SER A 135 -9.01 14.21 3.96
N ILE A 136 -8.39 13.50 4.91
CA ILE A 136 -7.07 12.86 4.76
C ILE A 136 -7.16 11.73 3.74
N VAL A 137 -8.19 10.89 3.87
CA VAL A 137 -8.46 9.78 2.96
C VAL A 137 -8.66 10.29 1.52
N VAL A 138 -9.53 11.27 1.33
CA VAL A 138 -9.84 11.85 0.01
C VAL A 138 -8.60 12.50 -0.62
N GLU A 139 -7.82 13.25 0.15
CA GLU A 139 -6.60 13.88 -0.35
C GLU A 139 -5.56 12.82 -0.78
N PHE A 140 -5.41 11.75 0.00
CA PHE A 140 -4.52 10.66 -0.34
C PHE A 140 -4.96 9.94 -1.63
N LEU A 141 -6.24 9.56 -1.76
CA LEU A 141 -6.79 8.91 -2.94
C LEU A 141 -6.58 9.78 -4.19
N LYS A 142 -6.82 11.07 -4.10
CA LYS A 142 -6.56 12.01 -5.19
C LYS A 142 -5.08 12.04 -5.60
N LYS A 143 -4.16 12.10 -4.64
CA LYS A 143 -2.71 12.05 -4.90
C LYS A 143 -2.27 10.72 -5.51
N ALA A 144 -2.89 9.61 -5.09
CA ALA A 144 -2.65 8.28 -5.62
C ALA A 144 -3.25 8.07 -7.02
N GLY A 145 -4.08 8.99 -7.49
CA GLY A 145 -4.83 8.86 -8.75
C GLY A 145 -5.89 7.76 -8.71
N ALA A 146 -6.36 7.41 -7.51
CA ALA A 146 -7.41 6.43 -7.29
C ALA A 146 -8.78 7.07 -7.58
N ASP A 147 -9.47 6.52 -8.59
CA ASP A 147 -10.80 6.93 -9.06
C ASP A 147 -11.82 5.79 -8.98
N TYR A 148 -11.46 4.74 -8.24
CA TYR A 148 -12.35 3.61 -7.97
C TYR A 148 -13.23 3.87 -6.74
N THR A 149 -14.27 3.05 -6.56
CA THR A 149 -15.21 3.17 -5.44
C THR A 149 -14.51 2.91 -4.11
N VAL A 150 -14.67 3.84 -3.16
CA VAL A 150 -14.19 3.67 -1.78
C VAL A 150 -15.34 3.90 -0.82
N GLY A 151 -15.46 3.00 0.16
CA GLY A 151 -16.42 3.10 1.25
C GLY A 151 -15.78 2.80 2.59
N TYR A 152 -16.53 3.08 3.65
CA TYR A 152 -16.13 2.71 5.01
C TYR A 152 -16.40 1.23 5.24
N GLU A 153 -15.41 0.51 5.76
CA GLU A 153 -15.65 -0.84 6.21
C GLU A 153 -16.63 -0.83 7.40
N ASN A 154 -17.27 -1.96 7.63
CA ASN A 154 -18.09 -2.17 8.81
C ASN A 154 -17.85 -3.56 9.40
N ARG A 155 -18.28 -3.76 10.65
CA ARG A 155 -18.03 -5.01 11.39
C ARG A 155 -18.52 -6.28 10.68
N TRP A 156 -19.54 -6.18 9.82
CA TRP A 156 -20.07 -7.33 9.10
C TRP A 156 -19.13 -7.76 7.99
N LEU A 157 -18.60 -6.78 7.25
CA LEU A 157 -17.60 -7.02 6.21
C LEU A 157 -16.30 -7.54 6.83
N SER A 158 -15.79 -6.89 7.88
CA SER A 158 -14.58 -7.33 8.58
C SER A 158 -14.74 -8.73 9.13
N SER A 159 -15.90 -9.04 9.78
CA SER A 159 -16.16 -10.37 10.29
C SER A 159 -16.24 -11.44 9.20
N ALA A 160 -16.79 -11.12 8.03
CA ALA A 160 -16.91 -12.08 6.94
C ALA A 160 -15.59 -12.33 6.19
N PHE A 161 -14.81 -11.27 5.97
CA PHE A 161 -13.61 -11.35 5.15
C PHE A 161 -12.33 -11.56 5.94
N LEU A 162 -12.19 -10.92 7.12
CA LEU A 162 -10.93 -10.83 7.85
C LEU A 162 -10.81 -11.83 9.01
N LYS A 163 -11.90 -12.52 9.37
CA LYS A 163 -11.91 -13.52 10.43
C LYS A 163 -10.88 -14.64 10.19
N GLY A 164 -10.13 -14.97 11.23
CA GLY A 164 -9.08 -15.98 11.17
C GLY A 164 -7.74 -15.48 10.62
N THR A 165 -7.65 -14.19 10.28
CA THR A 165 -6.39 -13.56 9.84
C THR A 165 -5.70 -12.77 10.94
N GLU A 166 -6.31 -12.67 12.12
CA GLU A 166 -5.82 -11.87 13.25
C GLU A 166 -4.38 -12.28 13.62
N ASP A 167 -3.57 -11.28 13.89
CA ASP A 167 -2.21 -11.45 14.39
C ASP A 167 -2.18 -11.67 15.92
N GLU A 168 -1.01 -11.65 16.49
CA GLU A 168 -0.80 -11.80 17.94
C GLU A 168 -1.41 -10.67 18.80
N THR A 169 -1.78 -9.54 18.17
CA THR A 169 -2.48 -8.43 18.83
C THR A 169 -4.00 -8.60 18.82
N GLY A 170 -4.50 -9.60 18.10
CA GLY A 170 -5.93 -9.85 17.91
C GLY A 170 -6.56 -8.97 16.82
N ALA A 171 -5.74 -8.20 16.06
CA ALA A 171 -6.21 -7.40 14.95
C ALA A 171 -5.87 -8.05 13.60
N PRO A 172 -6.74 -7.97 12.58
CA PRO A 172 -6.40 -8.41 11.24
C PRO A 172 -5.33 -7.47 10.65
N PRO A 173 -4.21 -8.00 10.12
CA PRO A 173 -3.21 -7.18 9.44
C PRO A 173 -3.80 -6.57 8.17
N ILE A 174 -3.38 -5.35 7.82
CA ILE A 174 -3.75 -4.67 6.57
C ILE A 174 -2.48 -4.26 5.79
N PRO A 175 -2.54 -4.12 4.45
CA PRO A 175 -3.72 -4.34 3.59
C PRO A 175 -4.08 -5.81 3.43
N GLN A 176 -5.35 -6.09 3.19
CA GLN A 176 -5.82 -7.40 2.72
C GLN A 176 -6.63 -7.23 1.45
N VAL A 177 -6.27 -7.95 0.41
CA VAL A 177 -6.95 -7.89 -0.89
C VAL A 177 -7.62 -9.22 -1.18
N PHE A 178 -8.90 -9.15 -1.49
CA PHE A 178 -9.69 -10.30 -1.93
C PHE A 178 -10.07 -10.13 -3.40
N VAL A 179 -9.89 -11.17 -4.19
CA VAL A 179 -10.40 -11.22 -5.55
C VAL A 179 -11.63 -12.12 -5.55
N LEU A 180 -12.75 -11.58 -6.02
CA LEU A 180 -14.01 -12.32 -6.11
C LEU A 180 -14.35 -12.58 -7.58
N SER A 181 -14.84 -13.79 -7.84
CA SER A 181 -15.37 -14.17 -9.15
C SER A 181 -16.60 -13.33 -9.52
N ARG A 182 -17.07 -13.44 -10.76
CA ARG A 182 -18.30 -12.77 -11.24
C ARG A 182 -19.57 -13.18 -10.47
N GLU A 183 -19.54 -14.37 -9.85
CA GLU A 183 -20.60 -14.91 -9.01
C GLU A 183 -20.48 -14.47 -7.54
N GLY A 184 -19.37 -13.80 -7.16
CA GLY A 184 -19.10 -13.32 -5.80
C GLY A 184 -18.37 -14.32 -4.90
N ARG A 185 -17.78 -15.39 -5.44
CA ARG A 185 -16.95 -16.33 -4.67
C ARG A 185 -15.52 -15.77 -4.55
N VAL A 186 -14.91 -15.87 -3.37
CA VAL A 186 -13.50 -15.51 -3.19
C VAL A 186 -12.62 -16.54 -3.90
N ILE A 187 -11.79 -16.07 -4.81
CA ILE A 187 -10.87 -16.90 -5.62
C ILE A 187 -9.40 -16.65 -5.27
N GLU A 188 -9.10 -15.53 -4.62
CA GLU A 188 -7.75 -15.24 -4.13
C GLU A 188 -7.83 -14.33 -2.90
N HIS A 189 -6.88 -14.52 -1.98
CA HIS A 189 -6.70 -13.71 -0.80
C HIS A 189 -5.22 -13.36 -0.61
N LEU A 190 -4.90 -12.08 -0.51
CA LEU A 190 -3.56 -11.56 -0.31
C LEU A 190 -3.50 -10.77 0.99
N ILE A 191 -2.42 -10.96 1.75
CA ILE A 191 -2.13 -10.19 2.98
C ILE A 191 -0.82 -9.44 2.79
N GLY A 192 -0.86 -8.13 3.01
CA GLY A 192 0.31 -7.25 2.89
C GLY A 192 0.67 -6.91 1.43
N ASP A 193 1.72 -6.10 1.27
CA ASP A 193 2.30 -5.72 -0.03
C ASP A 193 3.70 -6.35 -0.14
N SER A 194 3.77 -7.64 -0.37
CA SER A 194 5.02 -8.36 -0.55
C SER A 194 5.46 -8.41 -2.02
N PRO A 195 6.77 -8.47 -2.32
CA PRO A 195 7.24 -8.61 -3.70
C PRO A 195 6.69 -9.85 -4.42
N GLN A 196 6.43 -10.93 -3.69
CA GLN A 196 5.94 -12.20 -4.25
C GLN A 196 4.43 -12.20 -4.49
N ARG A 197 3.67 -11.42 -3.71
CA ARG A 197 2.20 -11.35 -3.71
C ARG A 197 1.67 -9.91 -3.77
N GLY A 198 2.43 -9.02 -4.41
CA GLY A 198 2.02 -7.63 -4.64
C GLY A 198 1.18 -7.45 -5.89
N ALA A 199 1.18 -6.22 -6.41
CA ALA A 199 0.35 -5.83 -7.55
C ALA A 199 0.58 -6.64 -8.82
N ASP A 200 1.83 -7.06 -9.10
CA ASP A 200 2.15 -7.86 -10.29
C ASP A 200 1.56 -9.29 -10.20
N TYR A 201 1.51 -9.85 -8.98
CA TYR A 201 0.82 -11.11 -8.74
C TYR A 201 -0.69 -10.93 -8.90
N LEU A 202 -1.25 -9.89 -8.31
CA LEU A 202 -2.67 -9.56 -8.42
C LEU A 202 -3.09 -9.36 -9.89
N GLU A 203 -2.26 -8.69 -10.69
CA GLU A 203 -2.53 -8.51 -12.11
C GLU A 203 -2.60 -9.87 -12.85
N ARG A 204 -1.70 -10.80 -12.55
CA ARG A 204 -1.78 -12.17 -13.13
C ARG A 204 -3.08 -12.86 -12.73
N VAL A 205 -3.46 -12.82 -11.45
CA VAL A 205 -4.74 -13.39 -10.98
C VAL A 205 -5.93 -12.79 -11.75
N ILE A 206 -5.93 -11.48 -11.94
CA ILE A 206 -6.98 -10.79 -12.72
C ILE A 206 -7.01 -11.31 -14.15
N VAL A 207 -5.87 -11.34 -14.85
CA VAL A 207 -5.77 -11.77 -16.24
C VAL A 207 -6.19 -13.22 -16.42
N ASP A 208 -5.75 -14.11 -15.55
CA ASP A 208 -6.08 -15.54 -15.61
C ASP A 208 -7.59 -15.77 -15.46
N ASN A 209 -8.24 -15.00 -14.57
CA ASN A 209 -9.69 -15.11 -14.33
C ASN A 209 -10.53 -14.36 -15.37
N LEU A 210 -10.00 -13.35 -16.05
CA LEU A 210 -10.66 -12.75 -17.21
C LEU A 210 -10.66 -13.71 -18.40
N ASN A 211 -9.57 -14.43 -18.63
CA ASN A 211 -9.41 -15.36 -19.74
C ASN A 211 -10.07 -16.72 -19.49
N GLY A 212 -10.13 -17.17 -18.22
CA GLY A 212 -10.69 -18.46 -17.83
C GLY A 212 -12.21 -18.53 -17.72
N ALA A 213 -12.92 -17.43 -17.85
CA ALA A 213 -14.39 -17.34 -17.79
C ALA A 213 -15.10 -17.92 -19.02
N SER A 214 -14.37 -18.65 -19.88
CA SER A 214 -14.90 -19.33 -21.10
C SER A 214 -14.89 -20.85 -20.98
N LYS A 215 -14.93 -21.40 -19.74
CA LYS A 215 -15.09 -22.85 -19.54
C LYS A 215 -16.29 -23.15 -18.67
#